data_f967a2a31991ff04ed025a8711b87a91
#
_entry.id   f967a2a31991ff04ed025a8711b87a91
#
_cell.length_a   1.000
_cell.length_b   1.000
_cell.length_c   1.000
_cell.angle_alpha   90.00
_cell.angle_beta   90.00
_cell.angle_gamma   90.00
#
_symmetry.space_group_name_H-M   'P 1'
#
loop_
_entity.id
_entity.type
_entity.pdbx_description
1 polymer ?
#
loop_
_entity_poly.entity_id
_entity_poly.type
_entity_poly.pdbx_seq_one_letter_code
_entity_poly.pdbx_strand_id
1 'polypeptide(L)'
;MAGTGTATKALARHILKVAPKSAKVVFENAVVRVIEITMRKDQRIPMHSHNKGLSYSLNKGKIRSMDEYGKSRVFNVKKGELSWSDEGESHVVENLGGILRELSIEFKG
;
A
#
# COMPACT_ATOMS: atom_id res chain seq x y z
N MET A 1 9.39 -28.61 -6.84
CA MET A 1 9.47 -27.50 -7.65
C MET A 1 9.42 -26.19 -6.90
N ALA A 2 10.41 -25.47 -7.10
CA ALA A 2 10.61 -24.28 -6.29
C ALA A 2 9.59 -23.18 -6.50
N GLY A 3 8.90 -23.21 -7.61
CA GLY A 3 7.99 -22.13 -7.94
C GLY A 3 6.78 -21.97 -7.04
N THR A 4 6.52 -22.94 -6.19
CA THR A 4 5.32 -22.92 -5.38
C THR A 4 5.22 -21.69 -4.48
N GLY A 5 6.29 -21.38 -3.75
CA GLY A 5 6.26 -20.21 -2.88
C GLY A 5 6.14 -18.90 -3.65
N THR A 6 6.82 -18.83 -4.79
CA THR A 6 6.75 -17.67 -5.65
C THR A 6 5.35 -17.47 -6.20
N ALA A 7 4.72 -18.56 -6.64
CA ALA A 7 3.37 -18.50 -7.17
C ALA A 7 2.38 -18.01 -6.10
N THR A 8 2.55 -18.47 -4.86
CA THR A 8 1.68 -18.02 -3.76
C THR A 8 1.81 -16.52 -3.54
N LYS A 9 3.04 -16.03 -3.52
CA LYS A 9 3.27 -14.62 -3.29
C LYS A 9 2.71 -13.77 -4.44
N ALA A 10 2.81 -14.27 -5.66
CA ALA A 10 2.34 -13.55 -6.82
C ALA A 10 0.81 -13.44 -6.88
N LEU A 11 0.08 -14.18 -6.05
CA LEU A 11 -1.38 -14.11 -6.05
C LEU A 11 -1.91 -12.80 -5.47
N ALA A 12 -1.11 -12.08 -4.69
CA ALA A 12 -1.55 -10.80 -4.17
C ALA A 12 -1.58 -9.79 -5.31
N ARG A 13 -2.75 -9.19 -5.53
CA ARG A 13 -2.95 -8.26 -6.63
C ARG A 13 -2.50 -6.86 -6.24
N HIS A 14 -2.11 -6.08 -7.24
CA HIS A 14 -1.70 -4.70 -7.03
C HIS A 14 -2.87 -3.86 -6.54
N ILE A 15 -2.57 -2.85 -5.72
CA ILE A 15 -3.59 -1.98 -5.12
C ILE A 15 -4.51 -1.34 -6.16
N LEU A 16 -3.98 -0.99 -7.34
CA LEU A 16 -4.79 -0.38 -8.39
C LEU A 16 -5.89 -1.32 -8.90
N LYS A 17 -5.67 -2.62 -8.77
CA LYS A 17 -6.68 -3.61 -9.16
C LYS A 17 -7.64 -3.92 -8.03
N VAL A 18 -7.14 -3.92 -6.79
CA VAL A 18 -7.93 -4.28 -5.62
C VAL A 18 -8.83 -3.14 -5.18
N ALA A 19 -8.33 -1.90 -5.23
CA ALA A 19 -9.03 -0.74 -4.69
C ALA A 19 -8.98 0.44 -5.66
N PRO A 20 -9.55 0.30 -6.85
CA PRO A 20 -9.47 1.35 -7.87
C PRO A 20 -10.19 2.64 -7.48
N LYS A 21 -11.11 2.58 -6.52
CA LYS A 21 -11.79 3.79 -6.05
C LYS A 21 -10.98 4.54 -5.00
N SER A 22 -10.00 3.89 -4.39
CA SER A 22 -9.17 4.50 -3.34
C SER A 22 -7.80 4.87 -3.86
N ALA A 23 -7.36 4.30 -4.97
CA ALA A 23 -6.01 4.46 -5.50
C ALA A 23 -6.07 4.88 -6.96
N LYS A 24 -5.36 5.96 -7.29
CA LYS A 24 -5.30 6.43 -8.68
C LYS A 24 -3.90 6.91 -9.00
N VAL A 25 -3.51 6.71 -10.25
CA VAL A 25 -2.22 7.20 -10.75
C VAL A 25 -2.33 8.71 -10.96
N VAL A 26 -1.45 9.47 -10.33
CA VAL A 26 -1.41 10.92 -10.48
C VAL A 26 -0.20 11.39 -11.27
N PHE A 27 0.81 10.56 -11.42
CA PHE A 27 1.98 10.85 -12.23
C PHE A 27 2.65 9.56 -12.64
N GLU A 28 3.15 9.50 -13.86
CA GLU A 28 3.86 8.32 -14.32
C GLU A 28 4.81 8.67 -15.45
N ASN A 29 6.02 8.10 -15.40
CA ASN A 29 6.98 8.19 -16.50
C ASN A 29 7.72 6.86 -16.59
N ALA A 30 8.84 6.83 -17.32
CA ALA A 30 9.59 5.59 -17.50
C ALA A 30 10.23 5.07 -16.23
N VAL A 31 10.40 5.91 -15.21
CA VAL A 31 11.16 5.59 -14.00
C VAL A 31 10.27 5.35 -12.79
N VAL A 32 9.21 6.12 -12.64
CA VAL A 32 8.35 6.06 -11.46
C VAL A 32 6.88 6.10 -11.83
N ARG A 33 6.07 5.59 -10.92
CA ARG A 33 4.62 5.75 -10.95
C ARG A 33 4.18 6.22 -9.57
N VAL A 34 3.45 7.32 -9.52
CA VAL A 34 2.96 7.88 -8.27
C VAL A 34 1.46 7.64 -8.18
N ILE A 35 1.06 6.99 -7.10
CA ILE A 35 -0.33 6.64 -6.85
C ILE A 35 -0.81 7.40 -5.63
N GLU A 36 -1.89 8.13 -5.77
CA GLU A 36 -2.54 8.78 -4.64
C GLU A 36 -3.55 7.81 -4.04
N ILE A 37 -3.43 7.58 -2.73
CA ILE A 37 -4.31 6.67 -2.02
C ILE A 37 -5.09 7.48 -0.98
N THR A 38 -6.42 7.34 -1.01
CA THR A 38 -7.30 8.00 -0.06
C THR A 38 -8.15 6.95 0.63
N MET A 39 -8.14 6.95 1.96
CA MET A 39 -8.95 6.03 2.75
C MET A 39 -9.84 6.82 3.68
N ARG A 40 -11.13 6.49 3.65
CA ARG A 40 -12.09 7.08 4.58
C ARG A 40 -11.99 6.36 5.92
N LYS A 41 -12.57 6.99 6.95
CA LYS A 41 -12.64 6.39 8.27
C LYS A 41 -13.27 5.00 8.18
N ASP A 42 -12.69 4.05 8.87
CA ASP A 42 -13.16 2.67 8.98
C ASP A 42 -13.06 1.88 7.68
N GLN A 43 -12.48 2.46 6.64
CA GLN A 43 -12.30 1.76 5.38
C GLN A 43 -11.21 0.70 5.51
N ARG A 44 -11.42 -0.42 4.85
CA ARG A 44 -10.46 -1.52 4.79
C ARG A 44 -10.13 -1.79 3.32
N ILE A 45 -8.84 -1.81 3.01
CA ILE A 45 -8.38 -2.26 1.69
C ILE A 45 -7.92 -3.70 1.86
N PRO A 46 -8.53 -4.64 1.11
CA PRO A 46 -8.16 -6.06 1.21
C PRO A 46 -6.71 -6.30 0.83
N MET A 47 -6.25 -7.52 1.03
CA MET A 47 -4.88 -7.90 0.70
C MET A 47 -4.51 -7.42 -0.69
N HIS A 48 -3.42 -6.68 -0.76
CA HIS A 48 -2.94 -6.11 -2.02
C HIS A 48 -1.42 -5.97 -1.95
N SER A 49 -0.80 -5.78 -3.11
CA SER A 49 0.64 -5.59 -3.19
C SER A 49 0.96 -4.21 -3.77
N HIS A 50 2.20 -3.81 -3.57
CA HIS A 50 2.79 -2.62 -4.17
C HIS A 50 4.12 -3.03 -4.80
N ASN A 51 4.56 -2.26 -5.79
CA ASN A 51 5.94 -2.37 -6.25
C ASN A 51 6.85 -1.70 -5.22
N LYS A 52 8.14 -1.98 -5.30
CA LYS A 52 9.08 -1.36 -4.37
C LYS A 52 9.01 0.17 -4.48
N GLY A 53 9.15 0.84 -3.37
CA GLY A 53 9.11 2.29 -3.40
C GLY A 53 8.92 2.93 -2.05
N LEU A 54 8.50 4.18 -2.09
CA LEU A 54 8.29 5.01 -0.92
C LEU A 54 6.80 5.30 -0.76
N SER A 55 6.37 5.43 0.48
CA SER A 55 5.09 6.04 0.76
C SER A 55 5.31 7.36 1.51
N TYR A 56 4.49 8.35 1.19
CA TYR A 56 4.57 9.67 1.77
C TYR A 56 3.18 10.07 2.27
N SER A 57 3.07 10.32 3.56
CA SER A 57 1.79 10.63 4.17
C SER A 57 1.48 12.11 4.07
N LEU A 58 0.34 12.44 3.46
CA LEU A 58 -0.08 13.82 3.25
C LEU A 58 -0.75 14.42 4.49
N ASN A 59 -1.24 13.57 5.38
CA ASN A 59 -1.80 14.00 6.65
C ASN A 59 -1.57 12.92 7.70
N LYS A 60 -1.86 13.24 8.96
CA LYS A 60 -1.71 12.26 10.04
C LYS A 60 -2.85 11.25 9.99
N GLY A 61 -2.61 10.07 10.56
CA GLY A 61 -3.63 9.05 10.62
C GLY A 61 -3.24 7.92 11.56
N LYS A 62 -4.10 6.91 11.58
CA LYS A 62 -3.88 5.71 12.37
C LYS A 62 -4.37 4.52 11.54
N ILE A 63 -3.53 3.52 11.37
CA ILE A 63 -3.86 2.37 10.54
C ILE A 63 -3.52 1.08 11.26
N ARG A 64 -4.22 0.01 10.88
CA ARG A 64 -3.81 -1.36 11.18
C ARG A 64 -3.38 -2.01 9.88
N SER A 65 -2.17 -2.56 9.88
CA SER A 65 -1.63 -3.27 8.72
C SER A 65 -1.45 -4.73 9.09
N MET A 66 -1.92 -5.63 8.23
CA MET A 66 -1.76 -7.07 8.43
C MET A 66 -1.05 -7.65 7.22
N ASP A 67 0.04 -8.39 7.46
CA ASP A 67 0.82 -8.98 6.37
C ASP A 67 0.17 -10.28 5.87
N GLU A 68 0.81 -10.88 4.87
CA GLU A 68 0.30 -12.09 4.23
C GLU A 68 0.33 -13.30 5.15
N TYR A 69 1.01 -13.21 6.28
CA TYR A 69 1.08 -14.28 7.28
C TYR A 69 0.10 -14.07 8.44
N GLY A 70 -0.72 -13.05 8.36
CA GLY A 70 -1.71 -12.75 9.40
C GLY A 70 -1.19 -11.92 10.56
N LYS A 71 0.06 -11.47 10.49
CA LYS A 71 0.64 -10.65 11.54
C LYS A 71 0.18 -9.21 11.37
N SER A 72 -0.41 -8.65 12.42
CA SER A 72 -0.94 -7.29 12.33
C SER A 72 -0.25 -6.36 13.30
N ARG A 73 -0.21 -5.07 12.93
CA ARG A 73 0.36 -4.01 13.74
C ARG A 73 -0.44 -2.74 13.56
N VAL A 74 -0.51 -1.94 14.61
CA VAL A 74 -1.17 -0.63 14.56
C VAL A 74 -0.10 0.45 14.57
N PHE A 75 -0.24 1.41 13.66
CA PHE A 75 0.70 2.52 13.54
C PHE A 75 -0.02 3.84 13.65
N ASN A 76 0.65 4.81 14.30
CA ASN A 76 0.28 6.20 14.14
C ASN A 76 1.12 6.77 13.01
N VAL A 77 0.45 7.34 12.01
CA VAL A 77 1.08 7.89 10.83
C VAL A 77 1.19 9.39 11.01
N LYS A 78 2.37 9.95 10.76
CA LYS A 78 2.61 11.38 10.88
C LYS A 78 2.54 12.04 9.50
N LYS A 79 2.05 13.27 9.46
CA LYS A 79 2.10 14.07 8.24
C LYS A 79 3.55 14.20 7.79
N GLY A 80 3.80 13.93 6.52
CA GLY A 80 5.15 14.02 5.95
C GLY A 80 6.03 12.81 6.20
N GLU A 81 5.49 11.77 6.82
CA GLU A 81 6.28 10.57 7.10
C GLU A 81 6.56 9.80 5.82
N LEU A 82 7.82 9.38 5.67
CA LEU A 82 8.27 8.55 4.56
C LEU A 82 8.55 7.15 5.07
N SER A 83 8.17 6.14 4.30
CA SER A 83 8.57 4.77 4.59
C SER A 83 8.87 4.03 3.31
N TRP A 84 9.72 3.01 3.41
CA TRP A 84 10.16 2.20 2.28
C TRP A 84 9.45 0.86 2.31
N SER A 85 9.06 0.37 1.13
CA SER A 85 8.53 -0.98 0.97
C SER A 85 9.29 -1.70 -0.11
N ASP A 86 9.66 -2.94 0.18
CA ASP A 86 10.33 -3.79 -0.78
C ASP A 86 9.31 -4.39 -1.75
N GLU A 87 9.81 -4.81 -2.89
CA GLU A 87 8.99 -5.45 -3.91
C GLU A 87 8.38 -6.75 -3.37
N GLY A 88 7.12 -6.97 -3.68
CA GLY A 88 6.45 -8.21 -3.31
C GLY A 88 5.82 -8.22 -1.93
N GLU A 89 5.92 -7.14 -1.19
CA GLU A 89 5.23 -7.05 0.09
C GLU A 89 3.74 -6.88 -0.13
N SER A 90 2.96 -7.58 0.69
CA SER A 90 1.51 -7.56 0.58
C SER A 90 0.90 -7.35 1.95
N HIS A 91 -0.21 -6.62 1.98
CA HIS A 91 -0.88 -6.36 3.25
C HIS A 91 -2.35 -6.00 3.07
N VAL A 92 -3.07 -6.12 4.19
CA VAL A 92 -4.41 -5.57 4.36
C VAL A 92 -4.23 -4.30 5.18
N VAL A 93 -4.92 -3.23 4.83
CA VAL A 93 -4.85 -1.98 5.59
C VAL A 93 -6.23 -1.57 6.01
N GLU A 94 -6.39 -1.24 7.30
CA GLU A 94 -7.61 -0.66 7.85
C GLU A 94 -7.31 0.74 8.36
N ASN A 95 -8.16 1.68 8.02
CA ASN A 95 -8.03 3.05 8.51
C ASN A 95 -8.78 3.19 9.83
N LEU A 96 -8.06 3.39 10.92
CA LEU A 96 -8.61 3.51 12.25
C LEU A 96 -8.85 4.96 12.69
N GLY A 97 -8.47 5.91 11.85
CA GLY A 97 -8.60 7.33 12.16
C GLY A 97 -9.52 8.06 11.19
N GLY A 98 -9.30 9.35 11.02
CA GLY A 98 -10.02 10.15 10.05
C GLY A 98 -9.54 9.87 8.63
N ILE A 99 -9.94 10.71 7.68
CA ILE A 99 -9.50 10.53 6.29
C ILE A 99 -7.98 10.53 6.23
N LEU A 100 -7.43 9.52 5.55
CA LEU A 100 -6.00 9.38 5.36
C LEU A 100 -5.68 9.50 3.88
N ARG A 101 -4.69 10.33 3.55
CA ARG A 101 -4.23 10.53 2.18
C ARG A 101 -2.74 10.32 2.12
N GLU A 102 -2.28 9.55 1.15
CA GLU A 102 -0.86 9.31 0.98
C GLU A 102 -0.50 9.14 -0.48
N LEU A 103 0.78 9.31 -0.78
CA LEU A 103 1.33 9.04 -2.10
C LEU A 103 2.19 7.78 -2.00
N SER A 104 1.96 6.87 -2.92
CA SER A 104 2.81 5.70 -3.09
C SER A 104 3.66 5.94 -4.33
N ILE A 105 4.97 6.03 -4.14
CA ILE A 105 5.92 6.32 -5.21
C ILE A 105 6.61 5.02 -5.57
N GLU A 106 6.17 4.40 -6.64
CA GLU A 106 6.69 3.10 -7.07
C GLU A 106 7.79 3.28 -8.10
N PHE A 107 8.90 2.60 -7.91
CA PHE A 107 10.02 2.65 -8.84
C PHE A 107 9.89 1.52 -9.85
N LYS A 108 10.05 1.86 -11.11
CA LYS A 108 10.04 0.91 -12.22
C LYS A 108 11.46 0.42 -12.46
N GLY A 109 11.61 -0.84 -12.67
CA GLY A 109 12.91 -1.43 -12.91
C GLY A 109 13.68 -1.76 -11.62
#